data_da0da85ffb4c225dcc57d82750ba06db
#
_entry.id   da0da85ffb4c225dcc57d82750ba06db
#
_cell.length_a   1.000
_cell.length_b   1.000
_cell.length_c   1.000
_cell.angle_alpha   90.00
_cell.angle_beta   90.00
_cell.angle_gamma   90.00
#
_symmetry.space_group_name_H-M   'P 1'
#
loop_
_entity.id
_entity.type
_entity.pdbx_description
1 polymer ?
#
loop_
_entity_poly.entity_id
_entity_poly.type
_entity_poly.pdbx_seq_one_letter_code
_entity_poly.pdbx_strand_id
1 'polypeptide(L)'
;MAMPTNHAILSASSSHRWLECPPSAKLCAELPDTSSEYAQEGTDAHALCEHRLKALLGRETTDPTENLTYYNEEMERCAVEYATYAYEQVKKAKVACNDPIVLIEQKLDFSRWVPEGFGTGDCVIVADGTLSVIDFKYGKGVEVRAENNPQMMLYALGALELFDGIYDISAVNMIIFQPRRDNISEYAISKEELLRWANEILTPTAQLAANGDGDFKAGKHCRFCKVRATCRKLAEYNLALARYDFEPPATLDNIEIAAILAKADELVSWVTDVKEYALRQALSGVSYDGFKVVEGRSNRKYTDENEVVEAVKSAGYDPYEHSVLGITAMTSLLGKKKFNELLGGLIEKPQGKPTLVSISDKRPAIHTANEDFKEEK
;
A
#
# COMPACT_ATOMS: atom_id res chain seq x y z
N MET A 1 24.39 20.00 12.92
CA MET A 1 22.95 20.00 13.18
C MET A 1 22.31 19.15 12.11
N ALA A 2 21.73 18.00 12.47
CA ALA A 2 20.98 17.19 11.51
C ALA A 2 19.77 18.01 11.04
N MET A 3 19.50 18.00 9.71
CA MET A 3 18.27 18.60 9.18
C MET A 3 17.06 17.93 9.84
N PRO A 4 15.99 18.68 10.18
CA PRO A 4 14.79 18.07 10.73
C PRO A 4 14.26 17.06 9.70
N THR A 5 14.17 15.81 10.09
CA THR A 5 13.55 14.75 9.29
C THR A 5 12.07 15.09 9.12
N ASN A 6 11.56 15.11 7.90
CA ASN A 6 10.14 15.36 7.61
C ASN A 6 9.21 14.28 8.20
N HIS A 7 9.76 13.20 8.74
CA HIS A 7 9.02 12.08 9.30
C HIS A 7 9.53 11.73 10.70
N ALA A 8 8.61 11.43 11.61
CA ALA A 8 8.95 10.88 12.92
C ALA A 8 9.54 9.47 12.77
N ILE A 9 10.52 9.10 13.61
CA ILE A 9 11.05 7.72 13.66
C ILE A 9 9.92 6.73 13.94
N LEU A 10 9.03 7.06 14.86
CA LEU A 10 7.80 6.32 15.15
C LEU A 10 6.61 6.93 14.39
N SER A 11 6.71 7.00 13.07
CA SER A 11 5.66 7.56 12.22
C SER A 11 4.40 6.71 12.25
N ALA A 12 3.23 7.32 12.04
CA ALA A 12 1.95 6.63 11.95
C ALA A 12 1.93 5.61 10.80
N SER A 13 2.48 5.94 9.63
CA SER A 13 2.52 5.05 8.46
C SER A 13 3.37 3.79 8.69
N SER A 14 4.36 3.83 9.58
CA SER A 14 5.19 2.67 9.93
C SER A 14 4.75 1.93 11.20
N SER A 15 3.64 2.34 11.80
CA SER A 15 3.18 1.84 13.11
C SER A 15 2.91 0.34 13.14
N HIS A 16 2.35 -0.23 12.08
CA HIS A 16 2.20 -1.69 11.95
C HIS A 16 3.51 -2.45 12.16
N ARG A 17 4.63 -1.88 11.72
CA ARG A 17 5.94 -2.52 11.84
C ARG A 17 6.49 -2.39 13.25
N TRP A 18 6.58 -1.16 13.77
CA TRP A 18 7.23 -0.95 15.05
C TRP A 18 6.39 -1.37 16.27
N LEU A 19 5.07 -1.49 16.13
CA LEU A 19 4.22 -2.09 17.17
C LEU A 19 4.43 -3.61 17.25
N GLU A 20 4.61 -4.29 16.13
CA GLU A 20 4.85 -5.74 16.10
C GLU A 20 6.32 -6.11 16.39
N CYS A 21 7.27 -5.28 15.96
CA CYS A 21 8.70 -5.49 16.12
C CYS A 21 9.37 -4.17 16.56
N PRO A 22 9.31 -3.80 17.85
CA PRO A 22 9.81 -2.53 18.36
C PRO A 22 11.25 -2.20 17.95
N PRO A 23 12.24 -3.13 18.01
CA PRO A 23 13.62 -2.83 17.61
C PRO A 23 13.77 -2.37 16.17
N SER A 24 12.79 -2.73 15.30
CA SER A 24 12.81 -2.35 13.89
C SER A 24 12.73 -0.84 13.66
N ALA A 25 12.21 -0.06 14.61
CA ALA A 25 12.11 1.40 14.51
C ALA A 25 13.50 2.02 14.38
N LYS A 26 14.36 1.75 15.36
CA LYS A 26 15.71 2.30 15.42
C LYS A 26 16.60 1.77 14.30
N LEU A 27 16.56 0.46 14.03
CA LEU A 27 17.32 -0.13 12.93
C LEU A 27 16.96 0.48 11.55
N CYS A 28 15.67 0.77 11.31
CA CYS A 28 15.27 1.40 10.07
C CYS A 28 15.63 2.89 10.00
N ALA A 29 15.70 3.58 11.14
CA ALA A 29 16.08 4.99 11.21
C ALA A 29 17.56 5.23 10.88
N GLU A 30 18.42 4.24 11.10
CA GLU A 30 19.86 4.28 10.74
C GLU A 30 20.11 4.15 9.23
N LEU A 31 19.10 3.74 8.45
CA LEU A 31 19.22 3.54 7.02
C LEU A 31 18.55 4.69 6.25
N PRO A 32 19.14 5.09 5.10
CA PRO A 32 18.58 6.16 4.29
C PRO A 32 17.18 5.79 3.79
N ASP A 33 16.33 6.80 3.61
CA ASP A 33 15.07 6.65 2.90
C ASP A 33 15.35 6.49 1.42
N THR A 34 14.85 5.40 0.84
CA THR A 34 14.84 5.21 -0.60
C THR A 34 13.45 5.57 -1.11
N SER A 35 13.32 6.68 -1.83
CA SER A 35 12.10 6.99 -2.56
C SER A 35 11.95 5.97 -3.69
N SER A 36 10.79 5.33 -3.79
CA SER A 36 10.44 4.53 -4.94
C SER A 36 9.51 5.34 -5.85
N GLU A 37 9.46 4.98 -7.14
CA GLU A 37 8.49 5.56 -8.08
C GLU A 37 7.04 5.45 -7.54
N TYR A 38 6.71 4.34 -6.88
CA TYR A 38 5.40 4.16 -6.23
C TYR A 38 5.15 5.11 -5.06
N ALA A 39 6.19 5.47 -4.31
CA ALA A 39 6.06 6.44 -3.23
C ALA A 39 5.82 7.85 -3.77
N GLN A 40 6.52 8.21 -4.86
CA GLN A 40 6.31 9.49 -5.54
C GLN A 40 4.92 9.55 -6.20
N GLU A 41 4.50 8.47 -6.88
CA GLU A 41 3.13 8.35 -7.45
C GLU A 41 2.07 8.56 -6.36
N GLY A 42 2.30 7.98 -5.17
CA GLY A 42 1.43 8.18 -4.00
C GLY A 42 1.38 9.65 -3.55
N THR A 43 2.54 10.30 -3.44
CA THR A 43 2.63 11.71 -3.05
C THR A 43 1.89 12.62 -4.03
N ASP A 44 2.06 12.40 -5.33
CA ASP A 44 1.38 13.13 -6.38
C ASP A 44 -0.16 12.97 -6.26
N ALA A 45 -0.62 11.75 -5.99
CA ALA A 45 -2.02 11.46 -5.82
C ALA A 45 -2.63 12.14 -4.58
N HIS A 46 -1.92 12.19 -3.44
CA HIS A 46 -2.37 12.92 -2.25
C HIS A 46 -2.47 14.43 -2.52
N ALA A 47 -1.50 15.04 -3.19
CA ALA A 47 -1.56 16.45 -3.55
C ALA A 47 -2.78 16.79 -4.42
N LEU A 48 -3.13 15.89 -5.35
CA LEU A 48 -4.31 16.05 -6.18
C LEU A 48 -5.61 15.89 -5.39
N CYS A 49 -5.67 14.89 -4.48
CA CYS A 49 -6.80 14.68 -3.57
C CYS A 49 -7.06 15.89 -2.67
N GLU A 50 -6.01 16.45 -2.08
CA GLU A 50 -6.05 17.68 -1.28
C GLU A 50 -6.67 18.82 -2.08
N HIS A 51 -6.16 19.06 -3.29
CA HIS A 51 -6.65 20.11 -4.17
C HIS A 51 -8.14 19.93 -4.50
N ARG A 52 -8.54 18.74 -4.94
CA ARG A 52 -9.95 18.45 -5.32
C ARG A 52 -10.90 18.61 -4.13
N LEU A 53 -10.51 18.13 -2.94
CA LEU A 53 -11.33 18.27 -1.74
C LEU A 53 -11.45 19.73 -1.28
N LYS A 54 -10.34 20.50 -1.27
CA LYS A 54 -10.37 21.94 -0.97
C LYS A 54 -11.27 22.71 -1.91
N ALA A 55 -11.20 22.42 -3.21
CA ALA A 55 -12.06 23.04 -4.22
C ALA A 55 -13.55 22.76 -3.97
N LEU A 56 -13.93 21.51 -3.66
CA LEU A 56 -15.32 21.15 -3.31
C LEU A 56 -15.82 21.86 -2.04
N LEU A 57 -14.92 22.14 -1.10
CA LEU A 57 -15.23 22.87 0.13
C LEU A 57 -15.22 24.39 -0.04
N GLY A 58 -14.94 24.89 -1.26
CA GLY A 58 -14.85 26.32 -1.54
C GLY A 58 -13.64 27.01 -0.88
N ARG A 59 -12.56 26.25 -0.61
CA ARG A 59 -11.32 26.78 -0.04
C ARG A 59 -10.32 27.14 -1.13
N GLU A 60 -9.51 28.17 -0.88
CA GLU A 60 -8.41 28.50 -1.79
C GLU A 60 -7.43 27.35 -1.92
N THR A 61 -7.05 27.05 -3.17
CA THR A 61 -6.09 26.00 -3.49
C THR A 61 -5.49 26.25 -4.87
N THR A 62 -4.26 25.83 -5.07
CA THR A 62 -3.56 25.91 -6.37
C THR A 62 -3.61 24.53 -7.03
N ASP A 63 -3.96 24.48 -8.32
CA ASP A 63 -3.97 23.23 -9.07
C ASP A 63 -2.53 22.68 -9.19
N PRO A 64 -2.26 21.46 -8.67
CA PRO A 64 -0.92 20.91 -8.66
C PRO A 64 -0.55 20.18 -9.98
N THR A 65 -1.48 20.01 -10.91
CA THR A 65 -1.35 19.07 -12.05
C THR A 65 -0.11 19.33 -12.92
N GLU A 66 0.29 20.61 -13.11
CA GLU A 66 1.49 20.95 -13.88
C GLU A 66 2.80 20.50 -13.22
N ASN A 67 2.78 20.26 -11.90
CA ASN A 67 3.97 19.91 -11.12
C ASN A 67 3.99 18.41 -10.71
N LEU A 68 2.96 17.64 -11.03
CA LEU A 68 2.90 16.21 -10.73
C LEU A 68 3.66 15.39 -11.76
N THR A 69 4.57 14.52 -11.30
CA THR A 69 5.38 13.67 -12.17
C THR A 69 4.56 12.53 -12.79
N TYR A 70 3.59 11.99 -12.04
CA TYR A 70 2.82 10.79 -12.40
C TYR A 70 1.35 11.09 -12.70
N TYR A 71 1.00 12.36 -12.98
CA TYR A 71 -0.37 12.74 -13.30
C TYR A 71 -0.90 11.96 -14.52
N ASN A 72 -2.09 11.41 -14.39
CA ASN A 72 -2.81 10.73 -15.47
C ASN A 72 -4.32 10.68 -15.18
N GLU A 73 -5.12 10.26 -16.17
CA GLU A 73 -6.59 10.20 -16.05
C GLU A 73 -7.08 9.26 -14.93
N GLU A 74 -6.35 8.18 -14.61
CA GLU A 74 -6.69 7.28 -13.51
C GLU A 74 -6.52 8.02 -12.17
N MET A 75 -5.42 8.75 -12.01
CA MET A 75 -5.15 9.54 -10.80
C MET A 75 -6.21 10.63 -10.60
N GLU A 76 -6.56 11.35 -11.66
CA GLU A 76 -7.62 12.37 -11.63
C GLU A 76 -8.96 11.77 -11.18
N ARG A 77 -9.38 10.67 -11.78
CA ARG A 77 -10.61 9.97 -11.40
C ARG A 77 -10.59 9.56 -9.93
N CYS A 78 -9.51 8.94 -9.46
CA CYS A 78 -9.37 8.52 -8.07
C CYS A 78 -9.43 9.70 -7.08
N ALA A 79 -8.80 10.83 -7.44
CA ALA A 79 -8.83 12.03 -6.61
C ALA A 79 -10.23 12.66 -6.53
N VAL A 80 -10.97 12.69 -7.65
CA VAL A 80 -12.36 13.17 -7.68
C VAL A 80 -13.28 12.25 -6.88
N GLU A 81 -13.13 10.94 -6.99
CA GLU A 81 -13.89 9.95 -6.22
C GLU A 81 -13.65 10.12 -4.71
N TYR A 82 -12.38 10.24 -4.29
CA TYR A 82 -12.03 10.51 -2.88
C TYR A 82 -12.61 11.83 -2.38
N ALA A 83 -12.40 12.90 -3.12
CA ALA A 83 -12.89 14.23 -2.72
C ALA A 83 -14.41 14.25 -2.59
N THR A 84 -15.11 13.58 -3.51
CA THR A 84 -16.58 13.45 -3.47
C THR A 84 -17.01 12.67 -2.23
N TYR A 85 -16.37 11.54 -1.95
CA TYR A 85 -16.68 10.73 -0.78
C TYR A 85 -16.43 11.51 0.53
N ALA A 86 -15.26 12.14 0.66
CA ALA A 86 -14.93 12.95 1.84
C ALA A 86 -15.91 14.11 2.03
N TYR A 87 -16.29 14.78 0.95
CA TYR A 87 -17.28 15.85 0.99
C TYR A 87 -18.67 15.37 1.44
N GLU A 88 -19.09 14.16 1.05
CA GLU A 88 -20.32 13.55 1.56
C GLU A 88 -20.25 13.28 3.08
N GLN A 89 -19.09 12.87 3.60
CA GLN A 89 -18.91 12.72 5.05
C GLN A 89 -19.00 14.09 5.76
N VAL A 90 -18.44 15.14 5.18
CA VAL A 90 -18.57 16.51 5.70
C VAL A 90 -20.05 16.95 5.73
N LYS A 91 -20.83 16.65 4.69
CA LYS A 91 -22.28 16.96 4.67
C LYS A 91 -23.03 16.22 5.77
N LYS A 92 -22.70 14.94 6.00
CA LYS A 92 -23.30 14.17 7.11
C LYS A 92 -22.97 14.80 8.46
N ALA A 93 -21.71 15.21 8.69
CA ALA A 93 -21.30 15.88 9.91
C ALA A 93 -22.06 17.20 10.13
N LYS A 94 -22.28 18.00 9.07
CA LYS A 94 -23.05 19.27 9.12
C LYS A 94 -24.54 19.07 9.44
N VAL A 95 -25.09 17.89 9.22
CA VAL A 95 -26.46 17.57 9.63
C VAL A 95 -26.54 17.29 11.13
N ALA A 96 -25.49 16.64 11.68
CA ALA A 96 -25.42 16.25 13.09
C ALA A 96 -24.89 17.37 14.01
N CYS A 97 -24.03 18.25 13.50
CA CYS A 97 -23.36 19.31 14.25
C CYS A 97 -23.40 20.62 13.43
N ASN A 98 -23.70 21.75 14.08
CA ASN A 98 -23.86 23.04 13.38
C ASN A 98 -22.52 23.60 12.86
N ASP A 99 -21.42 23.29 13.51
CA ASP A 99 -20.10 23.87 13.29
C ASP A 99 -18.99 22.82 13.22
N PRO A 100 -19.10 21.76 12.40
CA PRO A 100 -18.06 20.76 12.30
C PRO A 100 -16.78 21.37 11.71
N ILE A 101 -15.65 21.01 12.28
CA ILE A 101 -14.33 21.37 11.74
C ILE A 101 -13.90 20.32 10.72
N VAL A 102 -13.36 20.78 9.60
CA VAL A 102 -12.77 19.92 8.56
C VAL A 102 -11.33 20.34 8.36
N LEU A 103 -10.41 19.42 8.61
CA LEU A 103 -8.99 19.59 8.43
C LEU A 103 -8.53 18.72 7.25
N ILE A 104 -7.65 19.27 6.42
CA ILE A 104 -7.09 18.58 5.25
C ILE A 104 -5.58 18.68 5.33
N GLU A 105 -4.86 17.56 5.13
CA GLU A 105 -3.42 17.48 5.25
C GLU A 105 -2.93 18.06 6.60
N GLN A 106 -3.64 17.68 7.67
CA GLN A 106 -3.39 18.22 9.00
C GLN A 106 -2.27 17.46 9.70
N LYS A 107 -1.26 18.22 10.17
CA LYS A 107 -0.27 17.66 11.09
C LYS A 107 -0.95 17.36 12.44
N LEU A 108 -0.85 16.11 12.86
CA LEU A 108 -1.43 15.56 14.07
C LEU A 108 -0.29 15.13 15.00
N ASP A 109 -0.25 15.70 16.19
CA ASP A 109 0.73 15.40 17.22
C ASP A 109 0.13 14.38 18.20
N PHE A 110 0.76 13.23 18.30
CA PHE A 110 0.41 12.17 19.25
C PHE A 110 1.59 11.85 20.19
N SER A 111 2.49 12.84 20.39
CA SER A 111 3.69 12.69 21.24
C SER A 111 3.39 12.40 22.70
N ARG A 112 2.17 12.66 23.14
CA ARG A 112 1.69 12.26 24.47
C ARG A 112 1.81 10.75 24.71
N TRP A 113 1.60 9.93 23.68
CA TRP A 113 1.64 8.46 23.77
C TRP A 113 2.88 7.86 23.10
N VAL A 114 3.41 8.51 22.09
CA VAL A 114 4.52 8.02 21.26
C VAL A 114 5.65 9.05 21.26
N PRO A 115 6.82 8.75 21.80
CA PRO A 115 7.93 9.70 21.82
C PRO A 115 8.20 10.35 20.46
N GLU A 116 8.16 11.68 20.40
CA GLU A 116 8.34 12.49 19.18
C GLU A 116 7.36 12.10 18.04
N GLY A 117 6.22 11.50 18.40
CA GLY A 117 5.26 10.96 17.43
C GLY A 117 4.40 12.05 16.81
N PHE A 118 4.40 12.13 15.48
CA PHE A 118 3.48 12.95 14.70
C PHE A 118 3.24 12.31 13.32
N GLY A 119 2.22 12.80 12.64
CA GLY A 119 1.91 12.41 11.26
C GLY A 119 0.99 13.42 10.61
N THR A 120 0.65 13.22 9.35
CA THR A 120 -0.29 14.05 8.60
C THR A 120 -1.52 13.22 8.25
N GLY A 121 -2.69 13.69 8.66
CA GLY A 121 -3.97 13.06 8.30
C GLY A 121 -4.56 13.73 7.08
N ASP A 122 -4.96 12.93 6.08
CA ASP A 122 -5.43 13.44 4.79
C ASP A 122 -6.73 14.24 4.93
N CYS A 123 -7.71 13.71 5.69
CA CYS A 123 -8.93 14.43 6.05
C CYS A 123 -9.40 14.03 7.44
N VAL A 124 -9.62 15.04 8.30
CA VAL A 124 -10.17 14.88 9.64
C VAL A 124 -11.41 15.73 9.78
N ILE A 125 -12.51 15.13 10.23
CA ILE A 125 -13.78 15.81 10.47
C ILE A 125 -14.11 15.69 11.94
N VAL A 126 -14.24 16.83 12.62
CA VAL A 126 -14.54 16.91 14.06
C VAL A 126 -15.95 17.49 14.22
N ALA A 127 -16.79 16.76 14.91
CA ALA A 127 -18.15 17.17 15.24
C ALA A 127 -18.52 16.67 16.64
N ASP A 128 -19.53 17.27 17.25
CA ASP A 128 -20.07 16.74 18.49
C ASP A 128 -20.54 15.29 18.30
N GLY A 129 -20.16 14.44 19.24
CA GLY A 129 -20.40 12.99 19.20
C GLY A 129 -19.37 12.20 18.42
N THR A 130 -18.75 12.73 17.35
CA THR A 130 -17.93 11.91 16.45
C THR A 130 -16.72 12.65 15.89
N LEU A 131 -15.57 11.97 15.96
CA LEU A 131 -14.35 12.29 15.22
C LEU A 131 -14.20 11.31 14.06
N SER A 132 -14.10 11.80 12.83
CA SER A 132 -13.85 10.95 11.65
C SER A 132 -12.47 11.22 11.05
N VAL A 133 -11.71 10.17 10.77
CA VAL A 133 -10.41 10.22 10.08
C VAL A 133 -10.55 9.47 8.78
N ILE A 134 -10.25 10.11 7.65
CA ILE A 134 -10.31 9.51 6.32
C ILE A 134 -8.91 9.55 5.71
N ASP A 135 -8.41 8.40 5.34
CA ASP A 135 -7.05 8.23 4.78
C ASP A 135 -7.16 7.64 3.37
N PHE A 136 -6.49 8.28 2.44
CA PHE A 136 -6.44 7.91 1.04
C PHE A 136 -5.29 6.95 0.75
N LYS A 137 -5.57 5.86 0.07
CA LYS A 137 -4.56 4.89 -0.34
C LYS A 137 -4.58 4.68 -1.86
N TYR A 138 -3.58 5.21 -2.55
CA TYR A 138 -3.48 5.10 -4.01
C TYR A 138 -2.94 3.76 -4.49
N GLY A 139 -2.17 3.03 -3.65
CA GLY A 139 -1.49 1.80 -4.03
C GLY A 139 -2.43 0.63 -4.40
N LYS A 140 -2.05 -0.13 -5.45
CA LYS A 140 -2.74 -1.37 -5.88
C LYS A 140 -2.25 -2.64 -5.16
N GLY A 141 -1.09 -2.57 -4.49
CA GLY A 141 -0.35 -3.76 -4.07
C GLY A 141 -0.93 -4.51 -2.87
N VAL A 142 -1.52 -3.82 -1.89
CA VAL A 142 -2.07 -4.40 -0.66
C VAL A 142 -3.40 -3.76 -0.35
N GLU A 143 -4.40 -4.58 -0.03
CA GLU A 143 -5.66 -4.09 0.53
C GLU A 143 -5.42 -3.62 1.96
N VAL A 144 -5.81 -2.39 2.27
CA VAL A 144 -5.68 -1.79 3.60
C VAL A 144 -7.06 -1.73 4.25
N ARG A 145 -7.16 -2.17 5.49
CA ARG A 145 -8.40 -2.13 6.27
C ARG A 145 -8.31 -1.10 7.38
N ALA A 146 -9.44 -0.51 7.71
CA ALA A 146 -9.55 0.44 8.82
C ALA A 146 -9.62 -0.26 10.19
N GLU A 147 -10.11 -1.51 10.22
CA GLU A 147 -10.26 -2.29 11.46
C GLU A 147 -8.93 -2.48 12.17
N ASN A 148 -8.86 -2.02 13.42
CA ASN A 148 -7.65 -2.07 14.27
C ASN A 148 -6.39 -1.53 13.56
N ASN A 149 -6.55 -0.56 12.66
CA ASN A 149 -5.44 0.01 11.92
C ASN A 149 -4.68 1.03 12.79
N PRO A 150 -3.44 0.75 13.19
CA PRO A 150 -2.71 1.61 14.13
C PRO A 150 -2.37 2.98 13.54
N GLN A 151 -2.21 3.12 12.22
CA GLN A 151 -2.02 4.42 11.58
C GLN A 151 -3.23 5.31 11.80
N MET A 152 -4.43 4.77 11.57
CA MET A 152 -5.69 5.48 11.75
C MET A 152 -5.94 5.84 13.20
N MET A 153 -5.64 4.89 14.11
CA MET A 153 -5.78 5.11 15.56
C MET A 153 -4.82 6.19 16.05
N LEU A 154 -3.59 6.28 15.55
CA LEU A 154 -2.64 7.34 15.87
C LEU A 154 -3.12 8.72 15.38
N TYR A 155 -3.66 8.80 14.18
CA TYR A 155 -4.25 10.04 13.67
C TYR A 155 -5.44 10.47 14.51
N ALA A 156 -6.29 9.53 14.90
CA ALA A 156 -7.42 9.81 15.79
C ALA A 156 -6.96 10.32 17.16
N LEU A 157 -5.91 9.75 17.75
CA LEU A 157 -5.33 10.24 19.01
C LEU A 157 -4.81 11.66 18.88
N GLY A 158 -4.06 11.97 17.82
CA GLY A 158 -3.56 13.33 17.58
C GLY A 158 -4.68 14.35 17.36
N ALA A 159 -5.78 13.95 16.72
CA ALA A 159 -6.95 14.80 16.55
C ALA A 159 -7.71 14.99 17.88
N LEU A 160 -7.85 13.95 18.69
CA LEU A 160 -8.43 14.06 20.03
C LEU A 160 -7.66 15.03 20.92
N GLU A 161 -6.31 14.99 20.90
CA GLU A 161 -5.47 15.91 21.68
C GLU A 161 -5.74 17.38 21.34
N LEU A 162 -6.10 17.67 20.07
CA LEU A 162 -6.40 19.02 19.64
C LEU A 162 -7.83 19.47 19.98
N PHE A 163 -8.81 18.56 19.99
CA PHE A 163 -10.23 18.94 19.94
C PHE A 163 -11.12 18.40 21.07
N ASP A 164 -10.65 17.42 21.86
CA ASP A 164 -11.46 16.81 22.94
C ASP A 164 -11.90 17.80 24.03
N GLY A 165 -11.19 18.92 24.19
CA GLY A 165 -11.57 20.00 25.11
C GLY A 165 -12.56 21.02 24.51
N ILE A 166 -12.89 20.90 23.21
CA ILE A 166 -13.71 21.86 22.46
C ILE A 166 -15.02 21.20 22.00
N TYR A 167 -14.94 19.93 21.55
CA TYR A 167 -16.06 19.11 21.10
C TYR A 167 -16.31 17.95 22.06
N ASP A 168 -17.56 17.58 22.25
CA ASP A 168 -17.94 16.40 23.02
C ASP A 168 -17.82 15.14 22.15
N ILE A 169 -16.60 14.59 22.04
CA ILE A 169 -16.29 13.43 21.22
C ILE A 169 -16.46 12.15 22.03
N SER A 170 -17.35 11.28 21.62
CA SER A 170 -17.59 9.97 22.24
C SER A 170 -17.21 8.78 21.33
N ALA A 171 -17.24 8.97 20.02
CA ALA A 171 -16.92 7.94 19.04
C ALA A 171 -15.88 8.42 18.03
N VAL A 172 -15.07 7.47 17.55
CA VAL A 172 -14.06 7.69 16.50
C VAL A 172 -14.37 6.78 15.33
N ASN A 173 -14.54 7.38 14.14
CA ASN A 173 -14.76 6.67 12.90
C ASN A 173 -13.51 6.78 12.01
N MET A 174 -12.96 5.66 11.61
CA MET A 174 -11.76 5.53 10.80
C MET A 174 -12.11 4.95 9.44
N ILE A 175 -11.69 5.62 8.37
CA ILE A 175 -12.06 5.28 7.00
C ILE A 175 -10.80 5.20 6.14
N ILE A 176 -10.59 4.07 5.50
CA ILE A 176 -9.60 3.89 4.43
C ILE A 176 -10.33 3.95 3.09
N PHE A 177 -9.92 4.86 2.23
CA PHE A 177 -10.44 5.01 0.88
C PHE A 177 -9.36 4.61 -0.14
N GLN A 178 -9.54 3.47 -0.80
CA GLN A 178 -8.57 2.88 -1.72
C GLN A 178 -9.22 2.59 -3.09
N PRO A 179 -9.40 3.60 -3.97
CA PRO A 179 -10.24 3.49 -5.18
C PRO A 179 -9.68 2.51 -6.21
N ARG A 180 -8.37 2.39 -6.36
CA ARG A 180 -7.75 1.45 -7.32
C ARG A 180 -7.97 -0.03 -6.96
N ARG A 181 -8.62 -0.31 -5.82
CA ARG A 181 -9.00 -1.66 -5.36
C ARG A 181 -10.50 -1.79 -5.06
N ASP A 182 -11.29 -0.79 -5.42
CA ASP A 182 -12.72 -0.70 -5.08
C ASP A 182 -12.96 -0.97 -3.58
N ASN A 183 -12.04 -0.47 -2.72
CA ASN A 183 -12.05 -0.72 -1.29
C ASN A 183 -12.36 0.55 -0.52
N ILE A 184 -13.47 0.54 0.20
CA ILE A 184 -13.79 1.51 1.25
C ILE A 184 -13.97 0.68 2.52
N SER A 185 -13.09 0.87 3.48
CA SER A 185 -13.10 0.16 4.74
C SER A 185 -13.38 1.14 5.88
N GLU A 186 -14.41 0.88 6.65
CA GLU A 186 -14.83 1.71 7.78
C GLU A 186 -14.71 0.91 9.08
N TYR A 187 -14.28 1.58 10.14
CA TYR A 187 -14.20 1.00 11.48
C TYR A 187 -14.45 2.09 12.52
N ALA A 188 -15.40 1.83 13.41
CA ALA A 188 -15.77 2.74 14.48
C ALA A 188 -15.50 2.11 15.86
N ILE A 189 -14.95 2.91 16.77
CA ILE A 189 -14.72 2.54 18.17
C ILE A 189 -15.12 3.70 19.08
N SER A 190 -15.33 3.43 20.36
CA SER A 190 -15.50 4.48 21.34
C SER A 190 -14.18 5.19 21.65
N LYS A 191 -14.26 6.45 22.10
CA LYS A 191 -13.09 7.18 22.60
C LYS A 191 -12.39 6.42 23.73
N GLU A 192 -13.15 5.80 24.61
CA GLU A 192 -12.63 5.03 25.74
C GLU A 192 -11.81 3.81 25.28
N GLU A 193 -12.26 3.11 24.23
CA GLU A 193 -11.53 1.99 23.65
C GLU A 193 -10.23 2.45 23.01
N LEU A 194 -10.26 3.56 22.26
CA LEU A 194 -9.06 4.13 21.68
C LEU A 194 -8.03 4.55 22.74
N LEU A 195 -8.48 5.24 23.81
CA LEU A 195 -7.60 5.66 24.90
C LEU A 195 -7.07 4.47 25.72
N ARG A 196 -7.87 3.43 25.91
CA ARG A 196 -7.41 2.19 26.55
C ARG A 196 -6.30 1.52 25.74
N TRP A 197 -6.51 1.35 24.43
CA TRP A 197 -5.47 0.84 23.53
C TRP A 197 -4.19 1.71 23.58
N ALA A 198 -4.35 3.03 23.58
CA ALA A 198 -3.22 3.95 23.66
C ALA A 198 -2.40 3.79 24.93
N ASN A 199 -3.06 3.59 26.07
CA ASN A 199 -2.38 3.47 27.36
C ASN A 199 -1.82 2.06 27.61
N GLU A 200 -2.56 1.00 27.24
CA GLU A 200 -2.21 -0.38 27.59
C GLU A 200 -1.27 -1.03 26.56
N ILE A 201 -1.35 -0.64 25.27
CA ILE A 201 -0.60 -1.28 24.17
C ILE A 201 0.36 -0.29 23.52
N LEU A 202 -0.15 0.86 23.06
CA LEU A 202 0.63 1.80 22.28
C LEU A 202 1.81 2.38 23.06
N THR A 203 1.53 3.00 24.20
CA THR A 203 2.54 3.73 24.98
C THR A 203 3.69 2.83 25.43
N PRO A 204 3.48 1.66 26.06
CA PRO A 204 4.59 0.80 26.48
C PRO A 204 5.38 0.28 25.28
N THR A 205 4.71 -0.05 24.16
CA THR A 205 5.40 -0.53 22.96
C THR A 205 6.20 0.58 22.27
N ALA A 206 5.66 1.80 22.23
CA ALA A 206 6.36 2.96 21.67
C ALA A 206 7.63 3.32 22.46
N GLN A 207 7.62 3.16 23.78
CA GLN A 207 8.81 3.34 24.60
C GLN A 207 9.90 2.31 24.26
N LEU A 208 9.55 1.03 24.10
CA LEU A 208 10.47 0.00 23.62
C LEU A 208 11.03 0.35 22.24
N ALA A 209 10.16 0.75 21.31
CA ALA A 209 10.55 1.09 19.95
C ALA A 209 11.47 2.33 19.88
N ALA A 210 11.22 3.36 20.70
CA ALA A 210 12.06 4.55 20.80
C ALA A 210 13.46 4.23 21.33
N ASN A 211 13.56 3.28 22.26
CA ASN A 211 14.83 2.83 22.81
C ASN A 211 15.55 1.80 21.90
N GLY A 212 14.84 1.18 20.95
CA GLY A 212 15.34 0.06 20.17
C GLY A 212 15.34 -1.26 20.95
N ASP A 213 14.55 -1.33 22.02
CA ASP A 213 14.38 -2.47 22.89
C ASP A 213 13.21 -3.36 22.48
N GLY A 214 13.03 -4.49 23.16
CA GLY A 214 11.97 -5.46 22.90
C GLY A 214 12.41 -6.60 21.98
N ASP A 215 11.47 -7.50 21.69
CA ASP A 215 11.74 -8.70 20.94
C ASP A 215 11.65 -8.48 19.43
N PHE A 216 12.59 -9.10 18.69
CA PHE A 216 12.46 -9.23 17.24
C PHE A 216 11.37 -10.23 16.89
N LYS A 217 10.43 -9.81 16.07
CA LYS A 217 9.32 -10.63 15.61
C LYS A 217 9.24 -10.61 14.09
N ALA A 218 9.16 -11.79 13.48
CA ALA A 218 8.98 -11.92 12.04
C ALA A 218 7.50 -12.10 11.69
N GLY A 219 7.06 -11.50 10.58
CA GLY A 219 5.68 -11.59 10.12
C GLY A 219 5.40 -10.67 8.93
N LYS A 220 4.12 -10.48 8.60
CA LYS A 220 3.66 -9.65 7.47
C LYS A 220 4.19 -8.20 7.53
N HIS A 221 4.38 -7.65 8.73
CA HIS A 221 4.94 -6.33 8.97
C HIS A 221 6.39 -6.19 8.46
N CYS A 222 7.12 -7.29 8.23
CA CYS A 222 8.47 -7.27 7.66
C CYS A 222 8.50 -6.84 6.18
N ARG A 223 7.37 -6.85 5.47
CA ARG A 223 7.30 -6.51 4.04
C ARG A 223 7.93 -5.16 3.71
N PHE A 224 7.75 -4.17 4.57
CA PHE A 224 8.27 -2.80 4.39
C PHE A 224 9.41 -2.46 5.35
N CYS A 225 10.06 -3.48 5.94
CA CYS A 225 11.19 -3.29 6.84
C CYS A 225 12.48 -3.09 6.03
N LYS A 226 13.21 -2.00 6.26
CA LYS A 226 14.45 -1.69 5.53
C LYS A 226 15.57 -2.72 5.79
N VAL A 227 15.55 -3.39 6.95
CA VAL A 227 16.56 -4.42 7.31
C VAL A 227 16.12 -5.84 6.96
N ARG A 228 15.03 -6.03 6.21
CA ARG A 228 14.46 -7.36 5.93
C ARG A 228 15.46 -8.34 5.27
N ALA A 229 16.32 -7.85 4.40
CA ALA A 229 17.33 -8.68 3.71
C ALA A 229 18.40 -9.23 4.65
N THR A 230 18.69 -8.55 5.75
CA THR A 230 19.76 -8.91 6.70
C THR A 230 19.24 -9.31 8.08
N CYS A 231 17.92 -9.31 8.27
CA CYS A 231 17.31 -9.63 9.55
C CYS A 231 17.41 -11.11 9.88
N ARG A 232 18.17 -11.44 10.93
CA ARG A 232 18.34 -12.84 11.39
C ARG A 232 17.01 -13.48 11.77
N LYS A 233 16.12 -12.74 12.46
CA LYS A 233 14.82 -13.27 12.88
C LYS A 233 13.91 -13.62 11.71
N LEU A 234 13.93 -12.79 10.65
CA LEU A 234 13.19 -13.10 9.41
C LEU A 234 13.82 -14.28 8.66
N ALA A 235 15.16 -14.38 8.66
CA ALA A 235 15.84 -15.52 8.07
C ALA A 235 15.47 -16.84 8.79
N GLU A 236 15.49 -16.86 10.13
CA GLU A 236 15.05 -18.00 10.93
C GLU A 236 13.60 -18.40 10.62
N TYR A 237 12.70 -17.42 10.52
CA TYR A 237 11.30 -17.64 10.20
C TYR A 237 11.10 -18.26 8.81
N ASN A 238 11.80 -17.76 7.79
CA ASN A 238 11.70 -18.26 6.43
C ASN A 238 12.37 -19.64 6.26
N LEU A 239 13.54 -19.82 6.88
CA LEU A 239 14.30 -21.08 6.81
C LEU A 239 13.68 -22.21 7.67
N ALA A 240 12.70 -21.90 8.52
CA ALA A 240 11.97 -22.92 9.27
C ALA A 240 11.26 -23.95 8.37
N LEU A 241 11.06 -23.65 7.08
CA LEU A 241 10.58 -24.63 6.10
C LEU A 241 11.59 -25.76 5.84
N ALA A 242 12.90 -25.55 6.07
CA ALA A 242 13.93 -26.57 5.93
C ALA A 242 13.74 -27.78 6.88
N ARG A 243 12.89 -27.65 7.90
CA ARG A 243 12.55 -28.80 8.78
C ARG A 243 11.94 -29.98 8.04
N TYR A 244 11.30 -29.76 6.89
CA TYR A 244 10.72 -30.84 6.09
C TYR A 244 11.77 -31.75 5.42
N ASP A 245 13.03 -31.33 5.36
CA ASP A 245 14.14 -32.17 4.84
C ASP A 245 14.44 -33.41 5.71
N PHE A 246 13.98 -33.40 6.96
CA PHE A 246 14.34 -34.43 7.97
C PHE A 246 13.14 -35.24 8.44
N GLU A 247 11.94 -34.99 7.92
CA GLU A 247 10.72 -35.68 8.34
C GLU A 247 10.40 -36.87 7.42
N PRO A 248 10.16 -38.08 7.93
CA PRO A 248 9.60 -39.19 7.16
C PRO A 248 8.08 -39.06 7.05
N PRO A 249 7.43 -39.53 5.95
CA PRO A 249 8.02 -40.19 4.78
C PRO A 249 8.70 -39.23 3.81
N ALA A 250 9.41 -39.78 2.82
CA ALA A 250 10.15 -39.00 1.81
C ALA A 250 9.29 -38.11 0.88
N THR A 251 7.98 -38.11 1.04
CA THR A 251 7.03 -37.30 0.27
C THR A 251 6.13 -36.51 1.21
N LEU A 252 5.89 -35.25 0.87
CA LEU A 252 5.00 -34.36 1.62
C LEU A 252 3.55 -34.81 1.49
N ASP A 253 2.79 -34.71 2.57
CA ASP A 253 1.34 -34.83 2.54
C ASP A 253 0.65 -33.52 2.14
N ASN A 254 -0.66 -33.55 1.97
CA ASN A 254 -1.44 -32.35 1.55
C ASN A 254 -1.45 -31.22 2.60
N ILE A 255 -1.30 -31.56 3.88
CA ILE A 255 -1.27 -30.58 4.98
C ILE A 255 0.06 -29.83 4.97
N GLU A 256 1.14 -30.56 4.76
CA GLU A 256 2.49 -30.01 4.64
C GLU A 256 2.60 -29.12 3.38
N ILE A 257 2.07 -29.59 2.25
CA ILE A 257 2.00 -28.77 1.00
C ILE A 257 1.23 -27.48 1.25
N ALA A 258 0.08 -27.51 1.91
CA ALA A 258 -0.71 -26.32 2.24
C ALA A 258 0.06 -25.36 3.15
N ALA A 259 0.81 -25.87 4.13
CA ALA A 259 1.65 -25.06 5.02
C ALA A 259 2.82 -24.38 4.27
N ILE A 260 3.42 -25.08 3.28
CA ILE A 260 4.44 -24.50 2.40
C ILE A 260 3.85 -23.43 1.51
N LEU A 261 2.72 -23.69 0.84
CA LEU A 261 2.04 -22.73 -0.03
C LEU A 261 1.68 -21.44 0.70
N ALA A 262 1.25 -21.52 1.96
CA ALA A 262 0.94 -20.35 2.78
C ALA A 262 2.13 -19.41 3.02
N LYS A 263 3.37 -19.89 2.90
CA LYS A 263 4.62 -19.16 3.14
C LYS A 263 5.46 -18.94 1.88
N ALA A 264 5.15 -19.62 0.79
CA ALA A 264 6.00 -19.66 -0.41
C ALA A 264 6.25 -18.24 -0.98
N ASP A 265 5.22 -17.42 -1.08
CA ASP A 265 5.34 -16.06 -1.63
C ASP A 265 6.21 -15.16 -0.74
N GLU A 266 6.09 -15.28 0.58
CA GLU A 266 6.92 -14.54 1.54
C GLU A 266 8.39 -14.95 1.44
N LEU A 267 8.66 -16.26 1.30
CA LEU A 267 10.00 -16.80 1.12
C LEU A 267 10.64 -16.33 -0.19
N VAL A 268 9.92 -16.42 -1.31
CA VAL A 268 10.40 -15.95 -2.64
C VAL A 268 10.70 -14.46 -2.60
N SER A 269 9.82 -13.67 -2.02
CA SER A 269 10.05 -12.23 -1.85
C SER A 269 11.30 -11.95 -1.02
N TRP A 270 11.48 -12.61 0.11
CA TRP A 270 12.66 -12.43 0.96
C TRP A 270 13.97 -12.85 0.25
N VAL A 271 13.97 -13.96 -0.48
CA VAL A 271 15.14 -14.39 -1.26
C VAL A 271 15.51 -13.35 -2.32
N THR A 272 14.52 -12.70 -2.94
CA THR A 272 14.76 -11.62 -3.90
C THR A 272 15.44 -10.42 -3.22
N ASP A 273 14.97 -9.99 -2.05
CA ASP A 273 15.60 -8.89 -1.31
C ASP A 273 17.05 -9.21 -0.90
N VAL A 274 17.31 -10.44 -0.48
CA VAL A 274 18.68 -10.88 -0.14
C VAL A 274 19.60 -10.79 -1.36
N LYS A 275 19.12 -11.22 -2.55
CA LYS A 275 19.89 -11.13 -3.80
C LYS A 275 20.17 -9.67 -4.20
N GLU A 276 19.18 -8.82 -4.13
CA GLU A 276 19.32 -7.38 -4.44
C GLU A 276 20.26 -6.68 -3.45
N TYR A 277 20.14 -6.98 -2.17
CA TYR A 277 21.05 -6.47 -1.15
C TYR A 277 22.49 -6.90 -1.44
N ALA A 278 22.71 -8.22 -1.69
CA ALA A 278 24.02 -8.76 -1.98
C ALA A 278 24.64 -8.14 -3.24
N LEU A 279 23.85 -7.93 -4.30
CA LEU A 279 24.32 -7.26 -5.51
C LEU A 279 24.77 -5.82 -5.22
N ARG A 280 23.96 -5.02 -4.49
CA ARG A 280 24.36 -3.66 -4.11
C ARG A 280 25.66 -3.63 -3.30
N GLN A 281 25.81 -4.55 -2.35
CA GLN A 281 27.02 -4.68 -1.54
C GLN A 281 28.23 -5.09 -2.40
N ALA A 282 28.03 -6.02 -3.33
CA ALA A 282 29.10 -6.47 -4.24
C ALA A 282 29.57 -5.34 -5.18
N LEU A 283 28.64 -4.51 -5.67
CA LEU A 283 28.97 -3.31 -6.44
C LEU A 283 29.74 -2.25 -5.61
N SER A 284 29.56 -2.27 -4.28
CA SER A 284 30.31 -1.43 -3.34
C SER A 284 31.63 -2.06 -2.86
N GLY A 285 32.02 -3.24 -3.40
CA GLY A 285 33.29 -3.90 -3.14
C GLY A 285 33.25 -5.04 -2.12
N VAL A 286 32.09 -5.44 -1.60
CA VAL A 286 31.96 -6.63 -0.73
C VAL A 286 32.03 -7.90 -1.56
N SER A 287 32.84 -8.87 -1.14
CA SER A 287 32.97 -10.18 -1.79
C SER A 287 32.11 -11.23 -1.08
N TYR A 288 31.44 -12.05 -1.86
CA TYR A 288 30.71 -13.23 -1.38
C TYR A 288 31.32 -14.49 -2.00
N ASP A 289 31.71 -15.47 -1.17
CA ASP A 289 32.29 -16.71 -1.64
C ASP A 289 31.35 -17.44 -2.60
N GLY A 290 31.90 -17.87 -3.74
CA GLY A 290 31.13 -18.54 -4.79
C GLY A 290 30.31 -17.64 -5.70
N PHE A 291 30.34 -16.30 -5.53
CA PHE A 291 29.58 -15.33 -6.35
C PHE A 291 30.50 -14.27 -6.97
N LYS A 292 30.11 -13.79 -8.15
CA LYS A 292 30.75 -12.67 -8.83
C LYS A 292 29.73 -11.79 -9.53
N VAL A 293 30.05 -10.51 -9.67
CA VAL A 293 29.25 -9.58 -10.48
C VAL A 293 29.64 -9.72 -11.95
N VAL A 294 28.64 -9.79 -12.82
CA VAL A 294 28.80 -9.84 -14.27
C VAL A 294 27.79 -8.90 -14.93
N GLU A 295 28.06 -8.49 -16.16
CA GLU A 295 27.06 -7.80 -16.97
C GLU A 295 25.87 -8.72 -17.26
N GLY A 296 24.67 -8.19 -17.06
CA GLY A 296 23.43 -8.87 -17.42
C GLY A 296 23.32 -9.07 -18.95
N ARG A 297 22.52 -10.04 -19.36
CA ARG A 297 22.19 -10.19 -20.79
C ARG A 297 21.41 -8.96 -21.24
N SER A 298 21.85 -8.33 -22.32
CA SER A 298 21.16 -7.23 -22.97
C SER A 298 20.68 -7.65 -24.35
N ASN A 299 19.51 -7.17 -24.73
CA ASN A 299 19.01 -7.33 -26.10
C ASN A 299 19.48 -6.15 -26.96
N ARG A 300 19.71 -6.41 -28.23
CA ARG A 300 19.97 -5.35 -29.19
C ARG A 300 18.75 -4.44 -29.29
N LYS A 301 18.96 -3.15 -29.34
CA LYS A 301 17.93 -2.14 -29.57
C LYS A 301 18.40 -1.15 -30.60
N TYR A 302 17.49 -0.52 -31.31
CA TYR A 302 17.80 0.56 -32.21
C TYR A 302 18.32 1.78 -31.42
N THR A 303 19.29 2.48 -31.99
CA THR A 303 19.82 3.73 -31.42
C THR A 303 18.87 4.89 -31.70
N ASP A 304 18.25 4.91 -32.87
CA ASP A 304 17.24 5.87 -33.31
C ASP A 304 16.23 5.16 -34.21
N GLU A 305 14.97 5.12 -33.79
CA GLU A 305 13.89 4.47 -34.53
C GLU A 305 13.55 5.23 -35.83
N ASN A 306 13.68 6.56 -35.85
CA ASN A 306 13.40 7.35 -37.05
C ASN A 306 14.44 7.09 -38.13
N GLU A 307 15.73 7.04 -37.76
CA GLU A 307 16.79 6.68 -38.73
C GLU A 307 16.61 5.29 -39.30
N VAL A 308 16.18 4.33 -38.49
CA VAL A 308 15.84 2.96 -38.94
C VAL A 308 14.68 2.97 -39.92
N VAL A 309 13.61 3.69 -39.63
CA VAL A 309 12.45 3.84 -40.50
C VAL A 309 12.86 4.42 -41.89
N GLU A 310 13.65 5.49 -41.89
CA GLU A 310 14.13 6.12 -43.11
C GLU A 310 15.04 5.16 -43.92
N ALA A 311 15.95 4.47 -43.27
CA ALA A 311 16.85 3.53 -43.92
C ALA A 311 16.07 2.36 -44.57
N VAL A 312 15.09 1.77 -43.87
CA VAL A 312 14.29 0.64 -44.36
C VAL A 312 13.36 1.06 -45.49
N LYS A 313 12.71 2.24 -45.37
CA LYS A 313 11.88 2.79 -46.49
C LYS A 313 12.70 3.11 -47.70
N SER A 314 13.89 3.68 -47.56
CA SER A 314 14.79 3.96 -48.68
C SER A 314 15.25 2.69 -49.40
N ALA A 315 15.28 1.56 -48.68
CA ALA A 315 15.57 0.25 -49.25
C ALA A 315 14.32 -0.44 -49.87
N GLY A 316 13.16 0.22 -49.89
CA GLY A 316 11.92 -0.28 -50.50
C GLY A 316 11.09 -1.24 -49.66
N TYR A 317 11.33 -1.28 -48.34
CA TYR A 317 10.59 -2.15 -47.41
C TYR A 317 9.70 -1.32 -46.47
N ASP A 318 8.65 -1.95 -45.94
CA ASP A 318 7.83 -1.38 -44.88
C ASP A 318 8.43 -1.75 -43.51
N PRO A 319 8.83 -0.77 -42.67
CA PRO A 319 9.40 -1.01 -41.37
C PRO A 319 8.35 -1.29 -40.29
N TYR A 320 7.04 -1.24 -40.62
CA TYR A 320 5.98 -1.34 -39.62
C TYR A 320 5.28 -2.69 -39.66
N GLU A 321 4.94 -3.20 -38.50
CA GLU A 321 3.98 -4.29 -38.33
C GLU A 321 2.58 -3.68 -38.14
N HIS A 322 1.67 -3.93 -39.05
CA HIS A 322 0.29 -3.46 -38.94
C HIS A 322 -0.58 -4.49 -38.24
N SER A 323 -1.02 -4.19 -37.06
CA SER A 323 -1.94 -5.01 -36.28
C SER A 323 -3.16 -4.21 -35.82
N VAL A 324 -4.28 -4.90 -35.60
CA VAL A 324 -5.49 -4.27 -35.03
C VAL A 324 -5.18 -3.83 -33.60
N LEU A 325 -5.58 -2.60 -33.27
CA LEU A 325 -5.41 -2.08 -31.91
C LEU A 325 -6.06 -3.01 -30.90
N GLY A 326 -5.37 -3.27 -29.80
CA GLY A 326 -5.95 -4.02 -28.67
C GLY A 326 -7.15 -3.28 -28.06
N ILE A 327 -7.96 -4.00 -27.28
CA ILE A 327 -9.24 -3.50 -26.72
C ILE A 327 -9.08 -2.16 -26.02
N THR A 328 -8.05 -2.00 -25.19
CA THR A 328 -7.80 -0.74 -24.45
C THR A 328 -7.51 0.43 -25.38
N ALA A 329 -6.59 0.28 -26.32
CA ALA A 329 -6.24 1.32 -27.28
C ALA A 329 -7.42 1.65 -28.20
N MET A 330 -8.18 0.65 -28.62
CA MET A 330 -9.40 0.84 -29.44
C MET A 330 -10.50 1.57 -28.66
N THR A 331 -10.65 1.26 -27.36
CA THR A 331 -11.60 1.95 -26.47
C THR A 331 -11.19 3.42 -26.29
N SER A 332 -9.91 3.71 -26.17
CA SER A 332 -9.39 5.09 -26.08
C SER A 332 -9.61 5.86 -27.39
N LEU A 333 -9.42 5.20 -28.51
CA LEU A 333 -9.61 5.81 -29.86
C LEU A 333 -11.09 6.18 -30.13
N LEU A 334 -12.02 5.28 -29.79
CA LEU A 334 -13.45 5.43 -30.13
C LEU A 334 -14.28 6.07 -29.03
N GLY A 335 -13.78 6.08 -27.80
CA GLY A 335 -14.56 6.36 -26.59
C GLY A 335 -15.47 5.16 -26.24
N LYS A 336 -15.72 4.97 -24.92
CA LYS A 336 -16.44 3.80 -24.36
C LYS A 336 -17.82 3.55 -25.00
N LYS A 337 -18.57 4.61 -25.30
CA LYS A 337 -19.92 4.49 -25.86
C LYS A 337 -19.87 3.93 -27.29
N LYS A 338 -19.09 4.55 -28.17
CA LYS A 338 -18.96 4.17 -29.57
C LYS A 338 -18.25 2.81 -29.74
N PHE A 339 -17.30 2.50 -28.84
CA PHE A 339 -16.66 1.21 -28.79
C PHE A 339 -17.68 0.09 -28.52
N ASN A 340 -18.54 0.24 -27.51
CA ASN A 340 -19.58 -0.74 -27.19
C ASN A 340 -20.62 -0.88 -28.31
N GLU A 341 -21.00 0.23 -28.96
CA GLU A 341 -21.96 0.22 -30.08
C GLU A 341 -21.41 -0.57 -31.30
N LEU A 342 -20.13 -0.38 -31.63
CA LEU A 342 -19.52 -0.98 -32.83
C LEU A 342 -18.92 -2.37 -32.60
N LEU A 343 -18.33 -2.60 -31.44
CA LEU A 343 -17.49 -3.76 -31.16
C LEU A 343 -17.99 -4.64 -30.01
N GLY A 344 -19.02 -4.21 -29.26
CA GLY A 344 -19.52 -4.95 -28.10
C GLY A 344 -19.93 -6.39 -28.42
N GLY A 345 -20.49 -6.65 -29.60
CA GLY A 345 -20.84 -8.00 -30.07
C GLY A 345 -19.65 -8.82 -30.61
N LEU A 346 -18.47 -8.23 -30.74
CA LEU A 346 -17.25 -8.88 -31.24
C LEU A 346 -16.23 -9.16 -30.15
N ILE A 347 -16.61 -8.96 -28.88
CA ILE A 347 -15.73 -9.14 -27.70
C ILE A 347 -16.26 -10.31 -26.89
N GLU A 348 -15.39 -11.24 -26.59
CA GLU A 348 -15.64 -12.30 -25.64
C GLU A 348 -14.62 -12.24 -24.50
N LYS A 349 -15.02 -12.65 -23.31
CA LYS A 349 -14.14 -12.88 -22.19
C LYS A 349 -14.01 -14.39 -21.97
N PRO A 350 -12.96 -15.01 -22.54
CA PRO A 350 -12.78 -16.45 -22.36
C PRO A 350 -12.57 -16.79 -20.89
N GLN A 351 -12.92 -18.04 -20.53
CA GLN A 351 -12.67 -18.52 -19.18
C GLN A 351 -11.17 -18.50 -18.87
N GLY A 352 -10.81 -17.92 -17.73
CA GLY A 352 -9.42 -17.87 -17.26
C GLY A 352 -8.91 -19.27 -16.91
N LYS A 353 -7.59 -19.46 -16.99
CA LYS A 353 -6.97 -20.72 -16.54
C LYS A 353 -7.19 -20.90 -15.03
N PRO A 354 -7.48 -22.13 -14.57
CA PRO A 354 -7.55 -22.43 -13.15
C PRO A 354 -6.26 -22.00 -12.43
N THR A 355 -6.42 -21.33 -11.29
CA THR A 355 -5.30 -20.83 -10.49
C THR A 355 -5.56 -21.16 -9.03
N LEU A 356 -4.57 -21.73 -8.35
CA LEU A 356 -4.65 -21.97 -6.92
C LEU A 356 -4.35 -20.67 -6.17
N VAL A 357 -5.26 -20.26 -5.31
CA VAL A 357 -5.17 -19.03 -4.52
C VAL A 357 -5.56 -19.29 -3.06
N SER A 358 -5.24 -18.34 -2.17
CA SER A 358 -5.70 -18.40 -0.78
C SER A 358 -7.22 -18.44 -0.70
N ILE A 359 -7.75 -19.11 0.32
CA ILE A 359 -9.20 -19.15 0.61
C ILE A 359 -9.80 -17.76 0.87
N SER A 360 -8.97 -16.78 1.22
CA SER A 360 -9.36 -15.38 1.40
C SER A 360 -9.58 -14.62 0.09
N ASP A 361 -9.25 -15.20 -1.07
CA ASP A 361 -9.50 -14.59 -2.38
C ASP A 361 -11.01 -14.47 -2.60
N LYS A 362 -11.44 -13.30 -3.10
CA LYS A 362 -12.88 -12.97 -3.26
C LYS A 362 -13.55 -13.68 -4.46
N ARG A 363 -12.77 -14.30 -5.33
CA ARG A 363 -13.29 -15.02 -6.51
C ARG A 363 -13.97 -16.31 -6.07
N PRO A 364 -15.09 -16.70 -6.70
CA PRO A 364 -15.74 -17.97 -6.41
C PRO A 364 -14.83 -19.15 -6.74
N ALA A 365 -14.85 -20.17 -5.89
CA ALA A 365 -14.13 -21.42 -6.16
C ALA A 365 -14.72 -22.10 -7.41
N ILE A 366 -13.85 -22.77 -8.17
CA ILE A 366 -14.28 -23.62 -9.29
C ILE A 366 -14.68 -24.97 -8.69
N HIS A 367 -15.89 -25.44 -8.97
CA HIS A 367 -16.32 -26.78 -8.61
C HIS A 367 -15.42 -27.82 -9.28
N THR A 368 -14.88 -28.72 -8.49
CA THR A 368 -14.06 -29.83 -8.99
C THR A 368 -14.92 -31.09 -9.09
N ALA A 369 -14.57 -32.00 -10.00
CA ALA A 369 -15.29 -33.26 -10.19
C ALA A 369 -15.49 -34.09 -8.91
N ASN A 370 -14.64 -33.90 -7.89
CA ASN A 370 -14.78 -34.55 -6.58
C ASN A 370 -15.92 -33.97 -5.72
N GLU A 371 -16.39 -32.78 -5.98
CA GLU A 371 -17.50 -32.14 -5.27
C GLU A 371 -18.83 -32.60 -5.90
N ASP A 372 -18.87 -32.78 -7.22
CA ASP A 372 -20.06 -33.29 -7.93
C ASP A 372 -20.46 -34.71 -7.48
N PHE A 373 -19.48 -35.52 -7.02
CA PHE A 373 -19.74 -36.88 -6.48
C PHE A 373 -20.06 -36.92 -4.98
N LYS A 374 -20.00 -35.81 -4.25
CA LYS A 374 -20.36 -35.74 -2.82
C LYS A 374 -21.83 -35.38 -2.60
N GLU A 375 -22.49 -34.79 -3.57
CA GLU A 375 -23.92 -34.43 -3.49
C GLU A 375 -24.86 -35.58 -3.82
N GLU A 376 -24.35 -36.74 -4.28
CA GLU A 376 -25.14 -37.94 -4.58
C GLU A 376 -25.13 -39.03 -3.47
N LYS A 377 -24.83 -38.66 -2.21
CA LYS A 377 -24.93 -39.63 -1.10
C LYS A 377 -25.86 -39.16 0.01
#